data_35f6016ee9ec6c480376a2d9ff16d6f3
#
_entry.id   35f6016ee9ec6c480376a2d9ff16d6f3
#
_cell.length_a   1.000
_cell.length_b   1.000
_cell.length_c   1.000
_cell.angle_alpha   90.00
_cell.angle_beta   90.00
_cell.angle_gamma   90.00
#
_symmetry.space_group_name_H-M   'P 1'
#
loop_
_entity.id
_entity.type
_entity.pdbx_description
1 polymer ?
#
loop_
_entity_poly.entity_id
_entity_poly.type
_entity_poly.pdbx_seq_one_letter_code
_entity_poly.pdbx_strand_id
1 'polypeptide(L)'
;MVGEKYIYMRRIWIVILLVMAMGSQAQHRTQVMDSDIRTLRMRYMIEALEPSGTVSRPYLILPGSGVIDGSEPDNTLEISFDEMSHDVHQYSYRVVHCNRDWTESSISSYEYVDGFTTADIVDYEHSMNTQQAYTHYSLVFPNEDMQLKISGNYVVQIYEDGDQEEVVAEVCFRVMEPIVGIDAHVRANTDIELSGRYQQLDVDVQTKALNLRDAGDVKVVVQQNGRWDNRVVLEKPTFVEPNRLRYMNQKSLIFEGGNEYRHFDIYSSYYAGNHVDRVRYEQGEYHALLDIDEVRGTKNKNAGREGLPYVTERDANGQWLVNCEKTDYVDTEAEYMWVHFVLPVEHYVLDGEVFVGGEVFGNQYSMHNRMAYDAEHKCYYLYAYLKQGGYDYMYYVMTQNGVTSLPLEGSHWQTENEYAVWVYYRPFGARYDRLVGGLRL
;
A
#
# COMPACT_ATOMS: atom_id res chain seq x y z
N MET A 1 5.04 5.47 56.34
CA MET A 1 3.97 4.65 55.73
C MET A 1 3.35 5.20 54.45
N VAL A 2 3.40 6.50 54.14
CA VAL A 2 2.86 7.08 52.90
C VAL A 2 3.85 6.98 51.74
N GLY A 3 5.18 7.05 52.00
CA GLY A 3 6.21 7.01 50.95
C GLY A 3 6.44 5.64 50.29
N GLU A 4 6.25 4.56 50.99
CA GLU A 4 6.45 3.20 50.47
C GLU A 4 5.35 2.76 49.50
N LYS A 5 4.10 3.20 49.71
CA LYS A 5 3.00 2.90 48.78
C LYS A 5 3.19 3.59 47.43
N TYR A 6 3.76 4.80 47.40
CA TYR A 6 4.03 5.54 46.15
C TYR A 6 5.12 4.88 45.29
N ILE A 7 6.16 4.35 45.94
CA ILE A 7 7.26 3.65 45.25
C ILE A 7 6.75 2.30 44.68
N TYR A 8 5.86 1.60 45.43
CA TYR A 8 5.29 0.34 44.97
C TYR A 8 4.34 0.53 43.76
N MET A 9 3.49 1.55 43.79
CA MET A 9 2.60 1.88 42.66
C MET A 9 3.40 2.28 41.43
N ARG A 10 4.46 3.08 41.58
CA ARG A 10 5.31 3.49 40.44
C ARG A 10 6.06 2.33 39.81
N ARG A 11 6.47 1.34 40.61
CA ARG A 11 7.06 0.09 40.11
C ARG A 11 6.05 -0.82 39.39
N ILE A 12 4.81 -0.87 39.87
CA ILE A 12 3.73 -1.62 39.22
C ILE A 12 3.37 -0.99 37.87
N TRP A 13 3.30 0.33 37.76
CA TRP A 13 3.04 1.02 36.50
C TRP A 13 4.20 0.85 35.49
N ILE A 14 5.43 0.84 35.92
CA ILE A 14 6.61 0.57 35.06
C ILE A 14 6.61 -0.87 34.59
N VAL A 15 6.24 -1.84 35.43
CA VAL A 15 6.13 -3.27 35.05
C VAL A 15 4.94 -3.49 34.10
N ILE A 16 3.80 -2.83 34.32
CA ILE A 16 2.64 -2.91 33.40
C ILE A 16 2.98 -2.26 32.04
N LEU A 17 3.68 -1.11 32.01
CA LEU A 17 4.19 -0.51 30.77
C LEU A 17 5.23 -1.38 30.07
N LEU A 18 6.13 -2.03 30.81
CA LEU A 18 7.11 -2.99 30.22
C LEU A 18 6.43 -4.28 29.74
N VAL A 19 5.39 -4.78 30.40
CA VAL A 19 4.64 -5.96 29.96
C VAL A 19 3.74 -5.63 28.77
N MET A 20 3.22 -4.40 28.62
CA MET A 20 2.53 -3.97 27.41
C MET A 20 3.49 -3.72 26.24
N ALA A 21 4.76 -3.38 26.50
CA ALA A 21 5.78 -3.26 25.46
C ALA A 21 6.35 -4.61 24.97
N MET A 22 6.12 -5.71 25.71
CA MET A 22 6.62 -7.04 25.33
C MET A 22 5.67 -7.87 24.47
N GLY A 23 4.60 -7.33 23.92
CA GLY A 23 3.53 -8.10 23.25
C GLY A 23 3.08 -7.67 21.86
N SER A 24 3.50 -6.54 21.32
CA SER A 24 3.16 -6.22 19.93
C SER A 24 4.42 -6.34 19.07
N GLN A 25 4.57 -7.45 18.37
CA GLN A 25 5.49 -7.50 17.24
C GLN A 25 5.06 -6.38 16.28
N ALA A 26 6.01 -5.54 15.87
CA ALA A 26 5.74 -4.50 14.90
C ALA A 26 5.23 -5.15 13.60
N GLN A 27 4.18 -4.60 13.02
CA GLN A 27 3.70 -5.00 11.70
C GLN A 27 4.53 -4.30 10.65
N HIS A 28 5.12 -5.06 9.75
CA HIS A 28 5.84 -4.50 8.61
C HIS A 28 4.88 -3.88 7.58
N ARG A 29 5.34 -2.84 6.92
CA ARG A 29 4.64 -2.14 5.83
C ARG A 29 5.65 -1.66 4.80
N THR A 30 5.22 -1.50 3.56
CA THR A 30 6.05 -0.81 2.57
C THR A 30 6.20 0.64 2.99
N GLN A 31 7.43 1.07 3.30
CA GLN A 31 7.72 2.41 3.82
C GLN A 31 9.18 2.79 3.63
N VAL A 32 9.42 4.08 3.58
CA VAL A 32 10.74 4.70 3.67
C VAL A 32 10.94 5.18 5.10
N MET A 33 12.09 4.88 5.68
CA MET A 33 12.46 5.27 7.06
C MET A 33 13.53 6.36 7.07
N ASP A 34 14.38 6.39 6.05
CA ASP A 34 15.41 7.40 5.88
C ASP A 34 14.90 8.60 5.09
N SER A 35 15.28 9.82 5.53
CA SER A 35 14.88 11.08 4.90
C SER A 35 15.51 11.31 3.52
N ASP A 36 16.60 10.63 3.21
CA ASP A 36 17.34 10.82 1.96
C ASP A 36 16.91 9.82 0.87
N ILE A 37 16.11 8.83 1.23
CA ILE A 37 15.50 7.90 0.28
C ILE A 37 14.17 8.45 -0.24
N ARG A 38 13.97 8.37 -1.56
CA ARG A 38 12.75 8.79 -2.26
C ARG A 38 12.33 7.74 -3.29
N THR A 39 11.13 7.91 -3.80
CA THR A 39 10.60 7.16 -4.96
C THR A 39 10.73 5.64 -4.78
N LEU A 40 10.52 5.13 -3.55
CA LEU A 40 10.50 3.69 -3.30
C LEU A 40 9.37 3.05 -4.11
N ARG A 41 9.74 2.18 -5.04
CA ARG A 41 8.82 1.54 -5.97
C ARG A 41 9.04 0.02 -5.96
N MET A 42 7.94 -0.72 -6.06
CA MET A 42 7.98 -2.15 -6.31
C MET A 42 7.09 -2.48 -7.50
N ARG A 43 7.60 -3.25 -8.42
CA ARG A 43 6.87 -3.71 -9.60
C ARG A 43 7.04 -5.21 -9.77
N TYR A 44 5.92 -5.95 -9.86
CA TYR A 44 5.96 -7.35 -10.25
C TYR A 44 6.22 -7.44 -11.75
N MET A 45 7.25 -8.20 -12.13
CA MET A 45 7.65 -8.42 -13.52
C MET A 45 6.87 -9.57 -14.17
N ILE A 46 5.80 -10.02 -13.53
CA ILE A 46 4.95 -11.11 -14.01
C ILE A 46 3.90 -10.54 -14.94
N GLU A 47 3.99 -10.86 -16.22
CA GLU A 47 2.94 -10.61 -17.18
C GLU A 47 2.06 -11.85 -17.34
N ALA A 48 0.80 -11.79 -16.92
CA ALA A 48 -0.19 -12.81 -17.24
C ALA A 48 -0.95 -12.39 -18.50
N LEU A 49 -0.99 -13.25 -19.51
CA LEU A 49 -1.87 -13.10 -20.66
C LEU A 49 -3.30 -13.51 -20.23
N GLU A 50 -4.13 -12.53 -19.95
CA GLU A 50 -5.57 -12.72 -19.78
C GLU A 50 -6.27 -12.49 -21.13
N PRO A 51 -7.47 -13.06 -21.39
CA PRO A 51 -8.21 -12.82 -22.63
C PRO A 51 -8.53 -11.33 -22.89
N SER A 52 -8.47 -10.49 -21.86
CA SER A 52 -8.71 -9.05 -21.91
C SER A 52 -7.43 -8.20 -22.08
N GLY A 53 -6.24 -8.81 -22.08
CA GLY A 53 -4.95 -8.13 -22.16
C GLY A 53 -3.94 -8.63 -21.11
N THR A 54 -2.81 -7.94 -21.02
CA THR A 54 -1.76 -8.24 -20.03
C THR A 54 -2.16 -7.67 -18.67
N VAL A 55 -2.25 -8.51 -17.64
CA VAL A 55 -2.55 -8.11 -16.26
C VAL A 55 -1.33 -8.40 -15.38
N SER A 56 -0.83 -7.38 -14.70
CA SER A 56 0.19 -7.57 -13.67
C SER A 56 -0.40 -8.30 -12.47
N ARG A 57 0.26 -9.37 -12.01
CA ARG A 57 -0.16 -10.10 -10.80
C ARG A 57 0.44 -9.43 -9.57
N PRO A 58 -0.34 -9.18 -8.51
CA PRO A 58 0.16 -8.56 -7.28
C PRO A 58 0.83 -9.57 -6.32
N TYR A 59 1.48 -10.61 -6.85
CA TYR A 59 2.18 -11.65 -6.08
C TYR A 59 3.13 -12.45 -6.95
N LEU A 60 4.18 -13.01 -6.33
CA LEU A 60 5.00 -14.04 -6.92
C LEU A 60 4.36 -15.43 -6.75
N ILE A 61 4.66 -16.36 -7.63
CA ILE A 61 4.26 -17.76 -7.50
C ILE A 61 5.44 -18.54 -6.92
N LEU A 62 5.18 -19.37 -5.92
CA LEU A 62 6.21 -20.24 -5.36
C LEU A 62 6.69 -21.23 -6.44
N PRO A 63 8.01 -21.32 -6.72
CA PRO A 63 8.55 -22.26 -7.70
C PRO A 63 8.08 -23.71 -7.44
N GLY A 64 7.67 -24.38 -8.51
CA GLY A 64 7.17 -25.78 -8.43
C GLY A 64 5.75 -25.96 -7.90
N SER A 65 5.05 -24.91 -7.49
CA SER A 65 3.69 -24.99 -6.95
C SER A 65 2.58 -24.88 -7.99
N GLY A 66 2.87 -24.48 -9.21
CA GLY A 66 1.91 -24.38 -10.30
C GLY A 66 2.54 -24.63 -11.66
N VAL A 67 1.96 -25.52 -12.45
CA VAL A 67 2.32 -25.67 -13.86
C VAL A 67 1.59 -24.56 -14.61
N ILE A 68 2.29 -23.50 -14.94
CA ILE A 68 1.87 -22.59 -15.99
C ILE A 68 2.58 -23.09 -17.24
N ASP A 69 1.80 -23.71 -18.10
CA ASP A 69 2.02 -24.05 -19.49
C ASP A 69 3.43 -23.69 -20.06
N GLY A 70 4.43 -24.54 -19.78
CA GLY A 70 5.66 -24.73 -20.54
C GLY A 70 6.66 -23.54 -20.69
N SER A 71 6.30 -22.34 -20.37
CA SER A 71 7.17 -21.19 -20.22
C SER A 71 7.03 -20.70 -18.77
N GLU A 72 8.10 -20.80 -17.97
CA GLU A 72 8.13 -20.09 -16.68
C GLU A 72 8.08 -18.60 -17.02
N PRO A 73 6.97 -17.89 -16.66
CA PRO A 73 6.97 -16.44 -16.79
C PRO A 73 8.03 -15.88 -15.84
N ASP A 74 8.59 -14.74 -16.16
CA ASP A 74 9.46 -14.00 -15.26
C ASP A 74 8.73 -13.84 -13.92
N ASN A 75 9.10 -14.65 -12.94
CA ASN A 75 8.48 -14.70 -11.62
C ASN A 75 9.34 -13.90 -10.63
N THR A 76 9.59 -12.63 -10.99
CA THR A 76 10.42 -11.71 -10.25
C THR A 76 9.68 -10.41 -9.94
N LEU A 77 10.18 -9.65 -9.01
CA LEU A 77 9.81 -8.28 -8.76
C LEU A 77 11.05 -7.39 -8.85
N GLU A 78 10.84 -6.16 -9.23
CA GLU A 78 11.84 -5.11 -9.21
C GLU A 78 11.51 -4.15 -8.06
N ILE A 79 12.50 -3.88 -7.22
CA ILE A 79 12.46 -2.86 -6.18
C ILE A 79 13.43 -1.78 -6.60
N SER A 80 13.00 -0.53 -6.64
CA SER A 80 13.86 0.60 -6.93
C SER A 80 13.59 1.78 -6.01
N PHE A 81 14.61 2.58 -5.78
CA PHE A 81 14.53 3.80 -5.01
C PHE A 81 15.63 4.79 -5.42
N ASP A 82 15.42 6.06 -5.13
CA ASP A 82 16.39 7.10 -5.35
C ASP A 82 16.97 7.57 -4.02
N GLU A 83 18.29 7.63 -3.92
CA GLU A 83 19.01 8.30 -2.85
C GLU A 83 19.37 9.70 -3.32
N MET A 84 19.08 10.73 -2.49
CA MET A 84 19.05 12.14 -2.89
C MET A 84 20.43 12.80 -2.89
N SER A 85 21.47 12.07 -3.34
CA SER A 85 22.83 12.57 -3.59
C SER A 85 23.41 11.97 -4.86
N HIS A 86 24.61 12.45 -5.27
CA HIS A 86 25.42 11.82 -6.32
C HIS A 86 26.54 10.95 -5.74
N ASP A 87 26.58 10.75 -4.45
CA ASP A 87 27.51 9.82 -3.84
C ASP A 87 26.96 8.39 -3.95
N VAL A 88 27.85 7.42 -3.97
CA VAL A 88 27.49 6.01 -3.99
C VAL A 88 27.53 5.47 -2.57
N HIS A 89 26.36 5.09 -2.06
CA HIS A 89 26.22 4.44 -0.78
C HIS A 89 26.08 2.93 -0.97
N GLN A 90 26.63 2.15 -0.06
CA GLN A 90 26.51 0.69 -0.13
C GLN A 90 25.23 0.25 0.58
N TYR A 91 24.25 -0.16 -0.20
CA TYR A 91 23.02 -0.76 0.32
C TYR A 91 23.06 -2.27 0.25
N SER A 92 22.57 -2.89 1.31
CA SER A 92 22.36 -4.34 1.38
C SER A 92 20.91 -4.63 1.72
N TYR A 93 20.45 -5.85 1.44
CA TYR A 93 19.10 -6.26 1.76
C TYR A 93 19.05 -7.64 2.39
N ARG A 94 17.99 -7.87 3.15
CA ARG A 94 17.57 -9.20 3.62
C ARG A 94 16.07 -9.38 3.41
N VAL A 95 15.65 -10.63 3.40
CA VAL A 95 14.23 -10.97 3.29
C VAL A 95 13.75 -11.59 4.59
N VAL A 96 12.60 -11.12 5.08
CA VAL A 96 11.97 -11.59 6.31
C VAL A 96 10.61 -12.20 5.97
N HIS A 97 10.37 -13.44 6.40
CA HIS A 97 9.07 -14.09 6.22
C HIS A 97 8.08 -13.64 7.31
N CYS A 98 6.86 -13.26 6.89
CA CYS A 98 5.81 -12.77 7.77
C CYS A 98 4.54 -13.62 7.72
N ASN A 99 3.79 -13.59 8.80
CA ASN A 99 2.43 -14.12 8.87
C ASN A 99 1.44 -13.22 8.11
N ARG A 100 0.17 -13.64 8.00
CA ARG A 100 -0.90 -12.90 7.32
C ARG A 100 -1.10 -11.47 7.83
N ASP A 101 -0.73 -11.18 9.06
CA ASP A 101 -0.84 -9.87 9.71
C ASP A 101 0.43 -9.02 9.58
N TRP A 102 1.42 -9.49 8.79
CA TRP A 102 2.71 -8.84 8.57
C TRP A 102 3.62 -8.79 9.80
N THR A 103 3.33 -9.58 10.82
CA THR A 103 4.28 -9.86 11.90
C THR A 103 5.28 -10.93 11.44
N GLU A 104 6.52 -10.84 11.90
CA GLU A 104 7.52 -11.87 11.60
C GLU A 104 7.03 -13.26 11.99
N SER A 105 7.31 -14.25 11.18
CA SER A 105 7.01 -15.63 11.49
C SER A 105 8.08 -16.23 12.42
N SER A 106 7.71 -17.26 13.18
CA SER A 106 8.63 -17.94 14.11
C SER A 106 9.53 -19.00 13.47
N ILE A 107 9.87 -18.81 12.18
CA ILE A 107 10.74 -19.73 11.44
C ILE A 107 12.08 -19.08 11.14
N SER A 108 13.14 -19.88 11.02
CA SER A 108 14.48 -19.38 10.70
C SER A 108 14.60 -19.00 9.23
N SER A 109 15.43 -18.02 8.90
CA SER A 109 15.71 -17.61 7.52
C SER A 109 16.12 -18.78 6.61
N TYR A 110 16.87 -19.72 7.10
CA TYR A 110 17.27 -20.94 6.36
C TYR A 110 16.10 -21.87 6.00
N GLU A 111 14.93 -21.71 6.61
CA GLU A 111 13.75 -22.51 6.29
C GLU A 111 12.97 -21.93 5.13
N TYR A 112 13.07 -20.61 4.89
CA TYR A 112 12.33 -19.93 3.82
C TYR A 112 13.20 -19.35 2.70
N VAL A 113 14.52 -19.18 2.94
CA VAL A 113 15.48 -18.73 1.91
C VAL A 113 16.37 -19.90 1.47
N ASP A 114 16.65 -20.01 0.19
CA ASP A 114 17.71 -20.80 -0.41
C ASP A 114 18.78 -19.87 -0.96
N GLY A 115 20.05 -20.09 -0.58
CA GLY A 115 21.16 -19.18 -0.87
C GLY A 115 21.56 -18.31 0.32
N PHE A 116 21.94 -17.06 0.07
CA PHE A 116 22.37 -16.12 1.11
C PHE A 116 21.17 -15.53 1.85
N THR A 117 21.36 -15.20 3.12
CA THR A 117 20.33 -14.52 3.94
C THR A 117 20.38 -13.01 3.84
N THR A 118 21.48 -12.49 3.32
CA THR A 118 21.73 -11.06 3.04
C THR A 118 22.52 -10.95 1.75
N ALA A 119 22.28 -9.91 0.95
CA ALA A 119 23.04 -9.62 -0.26
C ALA A 119 23.12 -8.10 -0.48
N ASP A 120 24.06 -7.67 -1.32
CA ASP A 120 24.24 -6.27 -1.66
C ASP A 120 23.40 -5.86 -2.86
N ILE A 121 22.97 -4.58 -2.88
CA ILE A 121 22.36 -3.95 -4.05
C ILE A 121 23.48 -3.36 -4.87
N VAL A 122 23.78 -3.98 -6.01
CA VAL A 122 24.94 -3.64 -6.86
C VAL A 122 24.57 -2.78 -8.07
N ASP A 123 23.28 -2.80 -8.46
CA ASP A 123 22.80 -2.06 -9.61
C ASP A 123 22.40 -0.65 -9.17
N TYR A 124 23.15 0.34 -9.64
CA TYR A 124 22.85 1.75 -9.43
C TYR A 124 23.31 2.60 -10.62
N GLU A 125 22.61 3.72 -10.82
CA GLU A 125 22.93 4.71 -11.84
C GLU A 125 22.76 6.13 -11.29
N HIS A 126 23.67 7.04 -11.64
CA HIS A 126 23.54 8.44 -11.29
C HIS A 126 22.53 9.15 -12.19
N SER A 127 21.79 10.09 -11.60
CA SER A 127 20.90 10.94 -12.37
C SER A 127 21.69 11.80 -13.37
N MET A 128 21.09 12.02 -14.54
CA MET A 128 21.65 12.86 -15.61
C MET A 128 20.62 13.87 -16.08
N ASN A 129 21.08 15.05 -16.47
CA ASN A 129 20.24 16.11 -17.02
C ASN A 129 19.12 16.61 -16.07
N THR A 130 19.25 16.39 -14.78
CA THR A 130 18.35 16.84 -13.71
C THR A 130 18.96 17.98 -12.90
N GLN A 131 18.16 18.86 -12.31
CA GLN A 131 18.60 19.87 -11.36
C GLN A 131 18.87 19.24 -9.99
N GLN A 132 17.94 18.37 -9.54
CA GLN A 132 18.17 17.57 -8.36
C GLN A 132 19.04 16.37 -8.71
N ALA A 133 20.20 16.31 -8.10
CA ALA A 133 21.08 15.16 -8.20
C ALA A 133 20.56 14.03 -7.31
N TYR A 134 20.55 12.80 -7.82
CA TYR A 134 20.22 11.59 -7.07
C TYR A 134 20.95 10.38 -7.68
N THR A 135 21.05 9.30 -6.91
CA THR A 135 21.52 7.99 -7.38
C THR A 135 20.33 7.02 -7.35
N HIS A 136 20.00 6.44 -8.49
CA HIS A 136 18.95 5.44 -8.64
C HIS A 136 19.52 4.05 -8.34
N TYR A 137 18.90 3.31 -7.42
CA TYR A 137 19.22 1.93 -7.07
C TYR A 137 18.10 1.01 -7.53
N SER A 138 18.48 -0.18 -8.05
CA SER A 138 17.52 -1.20 -8.43
C SER A 138 17.94 -2.60 -7.95
N LEU A 139 16.96 -3.41 -7.64
CA LEU A 139 17.10 -4.80 -7.19
C LEU A 139 16.03 -5.65 -7.86
N VAL A 140 16.45 -6.66 -8.61
CA VAL A 140 15.56 -7.71 -9.12
C VAL A 140 15.57 -8.89 -8.14
N PHE A 141 14.40 -9.32 -7.70
CA PHE A 141 14.22 -10.38 -6.70
C PHE A 141 13.05 -11.31 -7.07
N PRO A 142 13.12 -12.66 -6.86
CA PRO A 142 14.30 -13.45 -6.46
C PRO A 142 15.41 -13.42 -7.52
N ASN A 143 16.66 -13.68 -7.11
CA ASN A 143 17.82 -13.70 -7.97
C ASN A 143 18.72 -14.93 -7.69
N GLU A 144 19.89 -15.01 -8.32
CA GLU A 144 20.80 -16.16 -8.17
C GLU A 144 21.31 -16.32 -6.72
N ASP A 145 21.44 -15.22 -5.98
CA ASP A 145 21.94 -15.20 -4.62
C ASP A 145 20.89 -15.64 -3.59
N MET A 146 19.60 -15.40 -3.88
CA MET A 146 18.53 -15.58 -2.92
C MET A 146 17.23 -16.04 -3.57
N GLN A 147 16.78 -17.25 -3.24
CA GLN A 147 15.54 -17.86 -3.70
C GLN A 147 14.59 -18.16 -2.54
N LEU A 148 13.28 -18.25 -2.81
CA LEU A 148 12.27 -18.51 -1.80
C LEU A 148 11.76 -19.95 -1.86
N LYS A 149 11.63 -20.59 -0.67
CA LYS A 149 11.24 -22.01 -0.52
C LYS A 149 9.80 -22.22 -0.09
N ILE A 150 9.14 -21.23 0.47
CA ILE A 150 7.79 -21.35 1.04
C ILE A 150 6.93 -20.15 0.64
N SER A 151 5.61 -20.33 0.68
CA SER A 151 4.64 -19.25 0.45
C SER A 151 4.36 -18.46 1.72
N GLY A 152 3.87 -17.24 1.56
CA GLY A 152 3.49 -16.34 2.64
C GLY A 152 3.67 -14.87 2.29
N ASN A 153 3.65 -14.04 3.29
CA ASN A 153 4.05 -12.64 3.18
C ASN A 153 5.55 -12.50 3.42
N TYR A 154 6.15 -11.57 2.74
CA TYR A 154 7.57 -11.28 2.85
C TYR A 154 7.83 -9.79 2.88
N VAL A 155 8.91 -9.41 3.55
CA VAL A 155 9.42 -8.05 3.58
C VAL A 155 10.86 -8.07 3.12
N VAL A 156 11.21 -7.26 2.13
CA VAL A 156 12.59 -6.88 1.86
C VAL A 156 12.91 -5.72 2.76
N GLN A 157 13.92 -5.86 3.61
CA GLN A 157 14.48 -4.80 4.43
C GLN A 157 15.81 -4.36 3.81
N ILE A 158 15.89 -3.08 3.46
CA ILE A 158 17.07 -2.44 2.89
C ILE A 158 17.76 -1.66 4.01
N TYR A 159 19.08 -1.79 4.12
CA TYR A 159 19.90 -1.14 5.13
C TYR A 159 21.24 -0.69 4.54
N GLU A 160 21.84 0.34 5.11
CA GLU A 160 23.06 0.94 4.66
C GLU A 160 24.28 0.34 5.38
N ASP A 161 25.45 0.28 4.71
CA ASP A 161 26.75 -0.13 5.26
C ASP A 161 26.76 -1.47 6.02
N GLY A 162 25.81 -2.35 5.74
CA GLY A 162 25.67 -3.65 6.39
C GLY A 162 25.11 -3.61 7.82
N ASP A 163 24.66 -2.45 8.31
CA ASP A 163 24.04 -2.32 9.62
C ASP A 163 22.55 -2.72 9.56
N GLN A 164 22.27 -3.96 9.92
CA GLN A 164 20.91 -4.53 9.90
C GLN A 164 19.95 -3.91 10.94
N GLU A 165 20.44 -3.10 11.88
CA GLU A 165 19.60 -2.40 12.86
C GLU A 165 19.09 -1.06 12.29
N GLU A 166 19.81 -0.47 11.32
CA GLU A 166 19.42 0.76 10.64
C GLU A 166 18.75 0.48 9.28
N VAL A 167 17.49 0.03 9.33
CA VAL A 167 16.69 -0.20 8.13
C VAL A 167 16.27 1.14 7.52
N VAL A 168 16.65 1.40 6.28
CA VAL A 168 16.34 2.64 5.54
C VAL A 168 15.03 2.54 4.75
N ALA A 169 14.64 1.33 4.31
CA ALA A 169 13.37 1.10 3.64
C ALA A 169 12.88 -0.35 3.82
N GLU A 170 11.58 -0.52 3.78
CA GLU A 170 10.89 -1.82 3.77
C GLU A 170 9.95 -1.93 2.58
N VAL A 171 9.93 -3.11 1.95
CA VAL A 171 9.04 -3.42 0.83
C VAL A 171 8.32 -4.73 1.10
N CYS A 172 7.00 -4.67 1.19
CA CYS A 172 6.13 -5.82 1.45
C CYS A 172 5.65 -6.45 0.15
N PHE A 173 5.82 -7.75 0.01
CA PHE A 173 5.33 -8.52 -1.14
C PHE A 173 4.77 -9.90 -0.72
N ARG A 174 4.15 -10.61 -1.65
CA ARG A 174 3.51 -11.91 -1.39
C ARG A 174 4.02 -12.97 -2.33
N VAL A 175 4.17 -14.19 -1.77
CA VAL A 175 4.52 -15.42 -2.52
C VAL A 175 3.38 -16.42 -2.34
N MET A 176 2.77 -16.86 -3.40
CA MET A 176 1.56 -17.67 -3.39
C MET A 176 1.80 -19.09 -3.91
N GLU A 177 1.18 -20.05 -3.24
CA GLU A 177 0.91 -21.40 -3.77
C GLU A 177 -0.53 -21.45 -4.29
N PRO A 178 -0.81 -21.51 -5.59
CA PRO A 178 -2.18 -21.47 -6.13
C PRO A 178 -2.91 -22.80 -5.91
N ILE A 179 -3.29 -23.09 -4.68
CA ILE A 179 -3.92 -24.36 -4.26
C ILE A 179 -5.44 -24.26 -4.25
N VAL A 180 -6.01 -23.10 -3.87
CA VAL A 180 -7.45 -22.91 -3.72
C VAL A 180 -7.99 -21.98 -4.80
N GLY A 181 -9.19 -22.29 -5.31
CA GLY A 181 -9.97 -21.38 -6.13
C GLY A 181 -10.73 -20.39 -5.24
N ILE A 182 -10.83 -19.16 -5.69
CA ILE A 182 -11.56 -18.08 -5.02
C ILE A 182 -12.58 -17.55 -6.02
N ASP A 183 -13.82 -17.37 -5.56
CA ASP A 183 -14.87 -16.65 -6.27
C ASP A 183 -15.38 -15.54 -5.36
N ALA A 184 -15.42 -14.31 -5.86
CA ALA A 184 -15.86 -13.18 -5.06
C ALA A 184 -16.68 -12.21 -5.89
N HIS A 185 -17.66 -11.60 -5.23
CA HIS A 185 -18.59 -10.66 -5.87
C HIS A 185 -18.76 -9.42 -5.04
N VAL A 186 -18.66 -8.26 -5.70
CA VAL A 186 -18.98 -6.96 -5.13
C VAL A 186 -20.44 -6.63 -5.42
N ARG A 187 -21.19 -6.23 -4.39
CA ARG A 187 -22.61 -5.85 -4.56
C ARG A 187 -22.88 -4.47 -3.96
N ALA A 188 -23.75 -3.72 -4.64
CA ALA A 188 -24.20 -2.41 -4.20
C ALA A 188 -25.32 -2.50 -3.13
N ASN A 189 -26.09 -3.58 -3.13
CA ASN A 189 -27.11 -3.82 -2.12
C ASN A 189 -26.44 -4.44 -0.88
N THR A 190 -26.07 -3.59 0.05
CA THR A 190 -25.40 -4.00 1.30
C THR A 190 -26.42 -4.35 2.36
N ASP A 191 -25.97 -5.01 3.44
CA ASP A 191 -26.84 -5.35 4.59
C ASP A 191 -27.25 -4.12 5.42
N ILE A 192 -26.71 -2.93 5.14
CA ILE A 192 -27.00 -1.69 5.85
C ILE A 192 -27.63 -0.61 4.99
N GLU A 193 -27.43 -0.61 3.68
CA GLU A 193 -27.93 0.42 2.75
C GLU A 193 -28.12 -0.18 1.35
N LEU A 194 -29.15 0.25 0.63
CA LEU A 194 -29.41 -0.20 -0.74
C LEU A 194 -28.91 0.83 -1.74
N SER A 195 -27.95 0.44 -2.60
CA SER A 195 -27.44 1.24 -3.73
C SER A 195 -27.11 2.69 -3.35
N GLY A 196 -26.44 2.85 -2.22
CA GLY A 196 -26.10 4.17 -1.65
C GLY A 196 -24.60 4.42 -1.67
N ARG A 197 -23.98 4.39 -0.48
CA ARG A 197 -22.60 4.81 -0.25
C ARG A 197 -21.62 3.66 -0.10
N TYR A 198 -22.09 2.43 -0.02
CA TYR A 198 -21.27 1.29 0.36
C TYR A 198 -21.27 0.20 -0.70
N GLN A 199 -20.20 -0.56 -0.68
CA GLN A 199 -20.03 -1.81 -1.42
C GLN A 199 -19.82 -2.95 -0.43
N GLN A 200 -20.38 -4.13 -0.71
CA GLN A 200 -20.20 -5.31 0.14
C GLN A 200 -19.71 -6.48 -0.67
N LEU A 201 -18.72 -7.20 -0.14
CA LEU A 201 -18.19 -8.39 -0.77
C LEU A 201 -18.81 -9.65 -0.17
N ASP A 202 -19.07 -10.62 -1.04
CA ASP A 202 -19.28 -12.01 -0.69
C ASP A 202 -18.12 -12.83 -1.29
N VAL A 203 -17.53 -13.73 -0.50
CA VAL A 203 -16.34 -14.50 -0.89
C VAL A 203 -16.60 -15.99 -0.69
N ASP A 204 -16.29 -16.78 -1.70
CA ASP A 204 -16.34 -18.24 -1.70
C ASP A 204 -14.94 -18.82 -1.94
N VAL A 205 -14.49 -19.72 -1.06
CA VAL A 205 -13.19 -20.39 -1.16
C VAL A 205 -13.38 -21.88 -1.39
N GLN A 206 -12.82 -22.40 -2.48
CA GLN A 206 -12.85 -23.82 -2.82
C GLN A 206 -11.68 -24.54 -2.15
N THR A 207 -11.97 -25.36 -1.13
CA THR A 207 -10.96 -25.98 -0.27
C THR A 207 -10.67 -27.45 -0.57
N LYS A 208 -11.15 -27.96 -1.71
CA LYS A 208 -11.00 -29.39 -2.08
C LYS A 208 -9.55 -29.90 -2.03
N ALA A 209 -8.60 -29.07 -2.41
CA ALA A 209 -7.18 -29.43 -2.43
C ALA A 209 -6.49 -29.28 -1.07
N LEU A 210 -7.17 -28.71 -0.07
CA LEU A 210 -6.66 -28.64 1.30
C LEU A 210 -7.13 -29.84 2.11
N ASN A 211 -6.23 -30.40 2.92
CA ASN A 211 -6.60 -31.41 3.93
C ASN A 211 -7.22 -30.71 5.15
N LEU A 212 -8.34 -30.01 4.93
CA LEU A 212 -8.98 -29.17 5.93
C LEU A 212 -9.60 -30.03 7.04
N ARG A 213 -9.13 -29.83 8.28
CA ARG A 213 -9.70 -30.48 9.49
C ARG A 213 -10.63 -29.53 10.22
N ASP A 214 -10.27 -28.27 10.28
CA ASP A 214 -11.05 -27.21 10.90
C ASP A 214 -11.15 -26.02 9.92
N ALA A 215 -12.35 -25.49 9.74
CA ALA A 215 -12.56 -24.29 8.94
C ALA A 215 -11.80 -23.07 9.51
N GLY A 216 -11.50 -23.06 10.80
CA GLY A 216 -10.69 -22.06 11.47
C GLY A 216 -9.22 -22.04 11.07
N ASP A 217 -8.70 -23.09 10.41
CA ASP A 217 -7.34 -23.12 9.86
C ASP A 217 -7.19 -22.22 8.62
N VAL A 218 -8.30 -21.82 8.01
CA VAL A 218 -8.34 -20.90 6.85
C VAL A 218 -8.72 -19.50 7.30
N LYS A 219 -7.95 -18.51 6.89
CA LYS A 219 -8.22 -17.09 7.10
C LYS A 219 -8.28 -16.39 5.74
N VAL A 220 -9.27 -15.52 5.59
CA VAL A 220 -9.41 -14.71 4.38
C VAL A 220 -9.12 -13.25 4.74
N VAL A 221 -8.24 -12.62 3.98
CA VAL A 221 -7.94 -11.19 4.11
C VAL A 221 -8.48 -10.48 2.89
N VAL A 222 -9.23 -9.42 3.09
CA VAL A 222 -9.77 -8.56 2.02
C VAL A 222 -9.23 -7.15 2.21
N GLN A 223 -8.84 -6.52 1.11
CA GLN A 223 -8.27 -5.18 1.09
C GLN A 223 -8.83 -4.42 -0.11
N GLN A 224 -9.22 -3.16 0.08
CA GLN A 224 -9.69 -2.28 -0.99
C GLN A 224 -8.56 -1.30 -1.36
N ASN A 225 -8.29 -1.14 -2.68
CA ASN A 225 -7.33 -0.18 -3.27
C ASN A 225 -5.93 -0.22 -2.61
N GLY A 226 -5.44 -1.40 -2.26
CA GLY A 226 -4.12 -1.57 -1.63
C GLY A 226 -3.94 -0.90 -0.25
N ARG A 227 -4.97 -0.32 0.34
CA ARG A 227 -4.90 0.45 1.59
C ARG A 227 -4.68 -0.45 2.80
N TRP A 228 -3.81 -0.01 3.71
CA TRP A 228 -3.48 -0.74 4.95
C TRP A 228 -4.54 -0.57 6.03
N ASP A 229 -5.21 0.58 6.09
CA ASP A 229 -6.17 0.96 7.14
C ASP A 229 -7.51 0.25 7.02
N ASN A 230 -7.91 -0.16 5.81
CA ASN A 230 -9.20 -0.81 5.55
C ASN A 230 -9.11 -2.33 5.37
N ARG A 231 -7.98 -2.93 5.72
CA ARG A 231 -7.77 -4.38 5.63
C ARG A 231 -8.66 -5.14 6.61
N VAL A 232 -9.42 -6.08 6.11
CA VAL A 232 -10.33 -6.93 6.89
C VAL A 232 -9.81 -8.35 6.94
N VAL A 233 -9.75 -8.95 8.13
CA VAL A 233 -9.42 -10.37 8.33
C VAL A 233 -10.68 -11.13 8.75
N LEU A 234 -11.06 -12.12 7.96
CA LEU A 234 -12.20 -13.00 8.23
C LEU A 234 -11.71 -14.25 8.95
N GLU A 235 -12.06 -14.36 10.21
CA GLU A 235 -11.65 -15.45 11.08
C GLU A 235 -12.49 -16.72 10.90
N LYS A 236 -13.75 -16.56 10.51
CA LYS A 236 -14.71 -17.67 10.39
C LYS A 236 -15.62 -17.48 9.18
N PRO A 237 -15.86 -18.55 8.41
CA PRO A 237 -16.85 -18.53 7.34
C PRO A 237 -18.28 -18.44 7.92
N THR A 238 -19.20 -17.90 7.11
CA THR A 238 -20.64 -17.90 7.43
C THR A 238 -21.24 -19.31 7.26
N PHE A 239 -20.80 -20.02 6.21
CA PHE A 239 -21.22 -21.39 5.94
C PHE A 239 -20.01 -22.26 5.65
N VAL A 240 -20.03 -23.48 6.20
CA VAL A 240 -19.04 -24.55 5.95
C VAL A 240 -19.74 -25.65 5.17
N GLU A 241 -19.31 -25.84 3.94
CA GLU A 241 -19.82 -26.90 3.04
C GLU A 241 -18.68 -27.88 2.72
N PRO A 242 -18.97 -29.09 2.27
CA PRO A 242 -17.93 -29.99 1.80
C PRO A 242 -17.08 -29.34 0.70
N ASN A 243 -15.78 -29.19 0.95
CA ASN A 243 -14.79 -28.58 0.06
C ASN A 243 -15.05 -27.09 -0.30
N ARG A 244 -15.84 -26.35 0.47
CA ARG A 244 -16.15 -24.95 0.23
C ARG A 244 -16.38 -24.20 1.54
N LEU A 245 -15.77 -23.02 1.68
CA LEU A 245 -16.02 -22.07 2.76
C LEU A 245 -16.63 -20.82 2.17
N ARG A 246 -17.75 -20.35 2.75
CA ARG A 246 -18.48 -19.18 2.25
C ARG A 246 -18.51 -18.09 3.29
N TYR A 247 -18.07 -16.90 2.89
CA TYR A 247 -18.06 -15.67 3.70
C TYR A 247 -19.07 -14.71 3.08
N MET A 248 -20.34 -14.86 3.46
CA MET A 248 -21.45 -14.08 2.92
C MET A 248 -22.11 -13.26 4.03
N ASN A 249 -22.67 -12.11 3.65
CA ASN A 249 -23.39 -11.23 4.57
C ASN A 249 -22.56 -10.87 5.81
N GLN A 250 -21.25 -10.73 5.65
CA GLN A 250 -20.36 -10.30 6.71
C GLN A 250 -20.33 -8.76 6.77
N LYS A 251 -20.73 -8.17 7.88
CA LYS A 251 -20.73 -6.70 8.05
C LYS A 251 -19.34 -6.09 7.97
N SER A 252 -18.31 -6.85 8.30
CA SER A 252 -16.92 -6.44 8.15
C SER A 252 -16.47 -6.29 6.69
N LEU A 253 -17.19 -6.90 5.74
CA LEU A 253 -16.94 -6.78 4.31
C LEU A 253 -17.77 -5.65 3.64
N ILE A 254 -18.28 -4.72 4.43
CA ILE A 254 -18.93 -3.51 3.93
C ILE A 254 -17.89 -2.39 3.93
N PHE A 255 -17.57 -1.88 2.76
CA PHE A 255 -16.61 -0.82 2.54
C PHE A 255 -17.31 0.46 2.08
N GLU A 256 -16.75 1.62 2.41
CA GLU A 256 -17.15 2.87 1.74
C GLU A 256 -16.82 2.73 0.25
N GLY A 257 -17.76 3.06 -0.63
CA GLY A 257 -17.49 3.10 -2.06
C GLY A 257 -16.44 4.16 -2.41
N GLY A 258 -16.42 5.26 -1.65
CA GLY A 258 -15.57 6.41 -1.99
C GLY A 258 -15.99 7.06 -3.29
N ASN A 259 -15.06 7.68 -3.96
CA ASN A 259 -15.20 8.23 -5.30
C ASN A 259 -14.01 7.79 -6.15
N GLU A 260 -14.01 8.04 -7.45
CA GLU A 260 -12.84 7.83 -8.29
C GLU A 260 -11.70 8.73 -7.83
N TYR A 261 -10.47 8.24 -7.88
CA TYR A 261 -9.29 9.01 -7.50
C TYR A 261 -9.16 10.23 -8.41
N ARG A 262 -8.56 11.27 -7.88
CA ARG A 262 -8.11 12.42 -8.65
C ARG A 262 -6.80 12.06 -9.32
N HIS A 263 -6.55 12.64 -10.47
CA HIS A 263 -5.34 12.38 -11.22
C HIS A 263 -4.64 13.68 -11.58
N PHE A 264 -3.30 13.72 -11.48
CA PHE A 264 -2.48 14.75 -12.11
C PHE A 264 -1.25 14.12 -12.75
N ASP A 265 -0.68 14.82 -13.72
CA ASP A 265 0.62 14.45 -14.27
C ASP A 265 1.59 15.63 -14.32
N ILE A 266 2.86 15.33 -14.03
CA ILE A 266 4.00 16.26 -14.07
C ILE A 266 5.09 15.71 -14.98
N TYR A 267 4.73 15.24 -16.19
CA TYR A 267 5.68 14.64 -17.15
C TYR A 267 6.67 15.66 -17.72
N SER A 268 6.41 16.95 -17.61
CA SER A 268 7.25 18.01 -18.13
C SER A 268 7.60 19.05 -17.06
N SER A 269 8.86 19.49 -17.03
CA SER A 269 9.28 20.65 -16.22
C SER A 269 9.01 22.00 -16.91
N TYR A 270 8.49 22.00 -18.14
CA TYR A 270 8.25 23.21 -18.95
C TYR A 270 6.78 23.48 -19.21
N TYR A 271 5.95 22.46 -19.21
CA TYR A 271 4.52 22.54 -19.54
C TYR A 271 3.68 21.99 -18.39
N ALA A 272 2.53 22.61 -18.19
CA ALA A 272 1.52 22.10 -17.30
C ALA A 272 0.89 20.84 -17.90
N GLY A 273 0.86 19.77 -17.14
CA GLY A 273 0.20 18.52 -17.47
C GLY A 273 -1.28 18.52 -17.08
N ASN A 274 -1.89 17.35 -17.02
CA ASN A 274 -3.27 17.22 -16.57
C ASN A 274 -3.39 17.64 -15.10
N HIS A 275 -4.43 18.42 -14.80
CA HIS A 275 -4.71 18.94 -13.45
C HIS A 275 -3.55 19.74 -12.82
N VAL A 276 -2.75 20.40 -13.65
CA VAL A 276 -1.67 21.32 -13.26
C VAL A 276 -1.93 22.69 -13.83
N ASP A 277 -2.12 23.71 -12.99
CA ASP A 277 -2.28 25.13 -13.43
C ASP A 277 -0.99 25.64 -14.07
N ARG A 278 0.16 25.40 -13.43
CA ARG A 278 1.45 25.85 -13.94
C ARG A 278 2.64 25.16 -13.31
N VAL A 279 3.74 25.12 -14.04
CA VAL A 279 5.07 24.77 -13.53
C VAL A 279 5.92 26.03 -13.43
N ARG A 280 6.69 26.17 -12.35
CA ARG A 280 7.61 27.29 -12.10
C ARG A 280 8.97 26.76 -11.70
N TYR A 281 10.00 27.53 -12.06
CA TYR A 281 11.34 27.31 -11.54
C TYR A 281 11.69 28.48 -10.62
N GLU A 282 11.81 28.21 -9.33
CA GLU A 282 12.04 29.22 -8.29
C GLU A 282 13.12 28.73 -7.33
N GLN A 283 14.10 29.57 -7.01
CA GLN A 283 15.19 29.30 -6.05
C GLN A 283 16.03 28.04 -6.33
N GLY A 284 16.06 27.56 -7.58
CA GLY A 284 16.82 26.38 -7.96
C GLY A 284 16.01 25.08 -8.02
N GLU A 285 14.69 25.14 -7.74
CA GLU A 285 13.80 24.00 -7.71
C GLU A 285 12.59 24.20 -8.61
N TYR A 286 12.03 23.10 -9.10
CA TYR A 286 10.78 23.11 -9.85
C TYR A 286 9.58 22.98 -8.90
N HIS A 287 8.55 23.76 -9.18
CA HIS A 287 7.28 23.76 -8.46
C HIS A 287 6.13 23.51 -9.43
N ALA A 288 5.37 22.46 -9.23
CA ALA A 288 4.13 22.17 -9.93
C ALA A 288 2.95 22.59 -9.05
N LEU A 289 2.22 23.61 -9.48
CA LEU A 289 1.01 24.07 -8.80
C LEU A 289 -0.16 23.33 -9.44
N LEU A 290 -0.83 22.47 -8.68
CA LEU A 290 -2.03 21.79 -9.16
C LEU A 290 -3.19 22.79 -9.31
N ASP A 291 -4.16 22.43 -10.14
CA ASP A 291 -5.46 23.10 -10.13
C ASP A 291 -6.06 23.04 -8.72
N ILE A 292 -6.78 24.08 -8.36
CA ILE A 292 -7.43 24.13 -7.04
C ILE A 292 -8.56 23.10 -7.00
N ASP A 293 -8.45 22.16 -6.10
CA ASP A 293 -9.45 21.12 -5.91
C ASP A 293 -10.74 21.64 -5.25
N GLU A 294 -11.85 20.97 -5.55
CA GLU A 294 -13.12 21.18 -4.86
C GLU A 294 -13.45 19.98 -3.97
N VAL A 295 -14.08 20.24 -2.83
CA VAL A 295 -14.65 19.19 -1.97
C VAL A 295 -15.79 18.50 -2.73
N ARG A 296 -15.65 17.19 -2.97
CA ARG A 296 -16.66 16.35 -3.63
C ARG A 296 -17.69 15.78 -2.66
N GLY A 297 -17.36 15.74 -1.36
CA GLY A 297 -18.17 15.13 -0.30
C GLY A 297 -19.45 15.88 0.03
N THR A 298 -20.26 15.25 0.86
CA THR A 298 -21.62 15.68 1.18
C THR A 298 -21.68 17.02 1.92
N LYS A 299 -22.53 17.89 1.39
CA LYS A 299 -23.20 19.03 2.05
C LYS A 299 -22.32 19.93 2.90
N ASN A 300 -21.67 20.84 2.23
CA ASN A 300 -21.48 22.12 2.89
C ASN A 300 -22.88 22.78 3.04
N LYS A 301 -23.57 22.54 4.17
CA LYS A 301 -24.88 23.09 4.46
C LYS A 301 -24.91 24.62 4.40
N ASN A 302 -23.73 25.26 4.54
CA ASN A 302 -23.59 26.70 4.51
C ASN A 302 -23.47 27.25 3.07
N ALA A 303 -23.09 26.45 2.09
CA ALA A 303 -22.98 26.86 0.68
C ALA A 303 -24.24 26.57 -0.14
N GLY A 304 -25.26 25.92 0.42
CA GLY A 304 -26.50 25.58 -0.30
C GLY A 304 -26.31 24.59 -1.46
N ARG A 305 -25.14 23.99 -1.59
CA ARG A 305 -24.84 23.00 -2.62
C ARG A 305 -24.97 21.59 -2.05
N GLU A 306 -25.69 20.73 -2.77
CA GLU A 306 -25.55 19.29 -2.59
C GLU A 306 -24.11 18.89 -2.99
N GLY A 307 -23.57 17.81 -2.40
CA GLY A 307 -22.26 17.29 -2.78
C GLY A 307 -22.15 17.09 -4.29
N LEU A 308 -20.94 17.14 -4.83
CA LEU A 308 -20.73 16.89 -6.25
C LEU A 308 -21.21 15.48 -6.60
N PRO A 309 -21.73 15.28 -7.80
CA PRO A 309 -22.13 13.97 -8.27
C PRO A 309 -20.92 13.04 -8.35
N TYR A 310 -21.20 11.75 -8.50
CA TYR A 310 -20.20 10.74 -8.81
C TYR A 310 -19.37 11.16 -10.04
N VAL A 311 -18.06 11.04 -9.91
CA VAL A 311 -17.10 11.29 -11.01
C VAL A 311 -16.96 10.00 -11.81
N THR A 312 -17.06 10.09 -13.13
CA THR A 312 -16.99 8.93 -14.04
C THR A 312 -15.66 8.81 -14.77
N GLU A 313 -14.66 9.60 -14.39
CA GLU A 313 -13.32 9.50 -14.94
C GLU A 313 -12.66 8.22 -14.43
N ARG A 314 -12.02 7.49 -15.34
CA ARG A 314 -11.24 6.31 -14.98
C ARG A 314 -9.96 6.74 -14.29
N ASP A 315 -9.65 6.08 -13.21
CA ASP A 315 -8.41 6.22 -12.48
C ASP A 315 -7.62 4.89 -12.45
N ALA A 316 -6.52 4.87 -11.74
CA ALA A 316 -5.71 3.69 -11.49
C ALA A 316 -5.78 3.24 -10.02
N ASN A 317 -6.89 3.54 -9.33
CA ASN A 317 -7.14 3.17 -7.92
C ASN A 317 -6.03 3.63 -6.95
N GLY A 318 -5.51 4.83 -7.15
CA GLY A 318 -4.48 5.44 -6.30
C GLY A 318 -3.06 5.05 -6.66
N GLN A 319 -2.84 4.36 -7.77
CA GLN A 319 -1.51 4.00 -8.27
C GLN A 319 -0.78 5.22 -8.86
N TRP A 320 0.50 5.06 -9.10
CA TRP A 320 1.35 6.07 -9.69
C TRP A 320 2.43 5.45 -10.58
N LEU A 321 3.02 6.26 -11.44
CA LEU A 321 4.13 5.85 -12.29
C LEU A 321 5.13 6.99 -12.48
N VAL A 322 6.40 6.66 -12.62
CA VAL A 322 7.43 7.59 -13.07
C VAL A 322 7.37 7.68 -14.59
N ASN A 323 7.33 8.88 -15.11
CA ASN A 323 7.38 9.14 -16.54
C ASN A 323 7.88 10.57 -16.82
N CYS A 324 8.58 10.74 -17.95
CA CYS A 324 9.13 12.01 -18.39
C CYS A 324 9.00 12.12 -19.91
N GLU A 325 8.41 13.20 -20.42
CA GLU A 325 8.29 13.40 -21.88
C GLU A 325 9.62 13.61 -22.60
N LYS A 326 10.66 13.99 -21.87
CA LYS A 326 11.94 14.39 -22.43
C LYS A 326 12.81 13.18 -22.86
N THR A 327 12.59 12.03 -22.23
CA THR A 327 13.51 10.88 -22.34
C THR A 327 12.79 9.56 -22.07
N ASP A 328 13.35 8.47 -22.62
CA ASP A 328 12.96 7.10 -22.27
C ASP A 328 13.73 6.58 -21.02
N TYR A 329 14.78 7.29 -20.57
CA TYR A 329 15.57 6.95 -19.37
C TYR A 329 14.96 7.57 -18.12
N VAL A 330 13.71 7.24 -17.85
CA VAL A 330 12.90 7.88 -16.80
C VAL A 330 13.46 7.68 -15.38
N ASP A 331 14.14 6.57 -15.13
CA ASP A 331 14.67 6.26 -13.79
C ASP A 331 15.83 7.18 -13.40
N THR A 332 16.61 7.70 -14.37
CA THR A 332 17.77 8.56 -14.14
C THR A 332 17.64 10.00 -14.66
N GLU A 333 16.68 10.27 -15.54
CA GLU A 333 16.52 11.61 -16.15
C GLU A 333 15.21 12.32 -15.79
N ALA A 334 14.31 11.67 -15.03
CA ALA A 334 13.13 12.34 -14.51
C ALA A 334 13.49 13.29 -13.36
N GLU A 335 12.97 14.52 -13.42
CA GLU A 335 13.24 15.58 -12.46
C GLU A 335 12.35 15.46 -11.22
N TYR A 336 12.82 15.97 -10.09
CA TYR A 336 12.02 16.15 -8.89
C TYR A 336 11.39 17.52 -8.82
N MET A 337 10.13 17.58 -8.36
CA MET A 337 9.35 18.80 -8.25
C MET A 337 8.60 18.89 -6.93
N TRP A 338 8.48 20.09 -6.39
CA TRP A 338 7.54 20.40 -5.33
C TRP A 338 6.12 20.47 -5.88
N VAL A 339 5.28 19.50 -5.57
CA VAL A 339 3.87 19.46 -5.98
C VAL A 339 3.04 20.12 -4.89
N HIS A 340 2.25 21.12 -5.27
CA HIS A 340 1.43 21.92 -4.38
C HIS A 340 -0.03 21.50 -4.46
N PHE A 341 -0.50 20.79 -3.42
CA PHE A 341 -1.90 20.44 -3.24
C PHE A 341 -2.62 21.54 -2.48
N VAL A 342 -3.78 21.98 -2.96
CA VAL A 342 -4.62 22.99 -2.30
C VAL A 342 -6.08 22.57 -2.36
N LEU A 343 -6.71 22.40 -1.18
CA LEU A 343 -8.12 22.06 -1.03
C LEU A 343 -8.82 23.16 -0.21
N PRO A 344 -9.62 24.04 -0.82
CA PRO A 344 -10.42 25.02 -0.09
C PRO A 344 -11.51 24.36 0.75
N VAL A 345 -11.46 24.64 2.05
CA VAL A 345 -12.44 24.18 3.03
C VAL A 345 -12.75 25.34 3.97
N GLU A 346 -13.99 25.79 4.02
CA GLU A 346 -14.37 27.01 4.75
C GLU A 346 -14.07 26.93 6.25
N HIS A 347 -14.13 25.70 6.82
CA HIS A 347 -13.90 25.48 8.23
C HIS A 347 -12.94 24.32 8.45
N TYR A 348 -12.04 24.50 9.40
CA TYR A 348 -11.15 23.44 9.87
C TYR A 348 -11.93 22.19 10.30
N VAL A 349 -11.45 21.01 9.96
CA VAL A 349 -12.02 19.73 10.39
C VAL A 349 -11.66 19.51 11.87
N LEU A 350 -12.63 19.69 12.76
CA LEU A 350 -12.40 19.70 14.22
C LEU A 350 -12.02 18.31 14.79
N ASP A 351 -12.58 17.24 14.22
CA ASP A 351 -12.50 15.89 14.78
C ASP A 351 -11.54 14.97 14.01
N GLY A 352 -10.58 15.54 13.27
CA GLY A 352 -9.66 14.74 12.49
C GLY A 352 -8.54 15.53 11.82
N GLU A 353 -7.57 14.81 11.29
CA GLU A 353 -6.49 15.34 10.46
C GLU A 353 -6.73 14.99 9.01
N VAL A 354 -6.38 15.91 8.10
CA VAL A 354 -6.58 15.74 6.65
C VAL A 354 -5.28 15.30 6.00
N PHE A 355 -5.38 14.34 5.09
CA PHE A 355 -4.25 13.74 4.37
C PHE A 355 -4.52 13.67 2.88
N VAL A 356 -3.46 13.77 2.08
CA VAL A 356 -3.45 13.30 0.70
C VAL A 356 -3.06 11.84 0.72
N GLY A 357 -3.89 10.94 0.22
CA GLY A 357 -3.61 9.50 0.14
C GLY A 357 -3.40 9.05 -1.29
N GLY A 358 -2.74 7.93 -1.45
CA GLY A 358 -2.37 7.28 -2.71
C GLY A 358 -1.17 6.38 -2.49
N GLU A 359 -0.89 5.50 -3.43
CA GLU A 359 0.21 4.55 -3.33
C GLU A 359 1.58 5.25 -3.28
N VAL A 360 1.72 6.44 -3.88
CA VAL A 360 2.93 7.28 -3.78
C VAL A 360 3.34 7.59 -2.33
N PHE A 361 2.38 7.59 -1.41
CA PHE A 361 2.59 7.72 0.03
C PHE A 361 2.52 6.37 0.77
N GLY A 362 2.70 5.24 0.06
CA GLY A 362 2.62 3.89 0.61
C GLY A 362 1.23 3.49 1.10
N ASN A 363 0.17 4.18 0.68
CA ASN A 363 -1.19 4.02 1.21
C ASN A 363 -1.24 4.14 2.75
N GLN A 364 -0.41 5.02 3.32
CA GLN A 364 -0.28 5.30 4.74
C GLN A 364 -0.55 6.78 5.03
N TYR A 365 -0.75 7.09 6.32
CA TYR A 365 -1.05 8.44 6.80
C TYR A 365 0.03 8.84 7.80
N SER A 366 0.90 9.76 7.40
CA SER A 366 2.06 10.20 8.16
C SER A 366 2.24 11.72 8.06
N MET A 367 3.31 12.24 8.67
CA MET A 367 3.64 13.65 8.56
C MET A 367 3.97 14.10 7.13
N HIS A 368 4.39 13.16 6.25
CA HIS A 368 4.79 13.45 4.86
C HIS A 368 3.61 13.77 3.93
N ASN A 369 2.42 13.28 4.25
CA ASN A 369 1.21 13.49 3.45
C ASN A 369 0.06 14.15 4.24
N ARG A 370 0.33 14.64 5.47
CA ARG A 370 -0.61 15.40 6.27
C ARG A 370 -0.71 16.84 5.76
N MET A 371 -1.92 17.30 5.52
CA MET A 371 -2.17 18.67 5.10
C MET A 371 -2.22 19.62 6.30
N ALA A 372 -1.64 20.82 6.13
CA ALA A 372 -1.80 21.93 7.05
C ALA A 372 -3.01 22.78 6.67
N TYR A 373 -3.67 23.40 7.65
CA TYR A 373 -4.79 24.29 7.40
C TYR A 373 -4.36 25.76 7.51
N ASP A 374 -4.60 26.53 6.44
CA ASP A 374 -4.44 27.96 6.42
C ASP A 374 -5.78 28.64 6.73
N ALA A 375 -5.88 29.26 7.91
CA ALA A 375 -7.09 29.91 8.36
C ALA A 375 -7.39 31.23 7.63
N GLU A 376 -6.37 31.90 7.07
CA GLU A 376 -6.52 33.16 6.32
C GLU A 376 -7.11 32.86 4.93
N HIS A 377 -6.56 31.87 4.23
CA HIS A 377 -7.03 31.48 2.89
C HIS A 377 -8.14 30.42 2.94
N LYS A 378 -8.47 29.88 4.12
CA LYS A 378 -9.51 28.86 4.34
C LYS A 378 -9.29 27.64 3.45
N CYS A 379 -8.09 27.09 3.47
CA CYS A 379 -7.75 25.91 2.68
C CYS A 379 -6.80 24.97 3.44
N TYR A 380 -6.88 23.69 3.12
CA TYR A 380 -5.82 22.75 3.42
C TYR A 380 -4.79 22.78 2.31
N TYR A 381 -3.52 22.65 2.66
CA TYR A 381 -2.42 22.60 1.70
C TYR A 381 -1.36 21.59 2.11
N LEU A 382 -0.67 21.05 1.10
CA LEU A 382 0.48 20.16 1.25
C LEU A 382 1.47 20.45 0.12
N TYR A 383 2.76 20.45 0.44
CA TYR A 383 3.84 20.45 -0.54
C TYR A 383 4.56 19.11 -0.46
N ALA A 384 4.49 18.33 -1.54
CA ALA A 384 5.14 17.04 -1.64
C ALA A 384 6.25 17.08 -2.70
N TYR A 385 7.42 16.54 -2.38
CA TYR A 385 8.54 16.49 -3.30
C TYR A 385 8.49 15.17 -4.06
N LEU A 386 8.06 15.22 -5.33
CA LEU A 386 7.77 14.05 -6.14
C LEU A 386 8.58 14.06 -7.43
N LYS A 387 8.95 12.87 -7.92
CA LYS A 387 9.60 12.67 -9.21
C LYS A 387 8.60 12.89 -10.35
N GLN A 388 9.04 13.29 -11.55
CA GLN A 388 8.16 13.39 -12.71
C GLN A 388 7.40 12.09 -12.95
N GLY A 389 6.08 12.21 -13.16
CA GLY A 389 5.21 11.06 -13.26
C GLY A 389 3.73 11.41 -13.33
N GLY A 390 2.90 10.37 -13.34
CA GLY A 390 1.45 10.45 -13.21
C GLY A 390 1.01 9.85 -11.87
N TYR A 391 0.06 10.49 -11.21
CA TYR A 391 -0.27 10.23 -9.83
C TYR A 391 -1.77 10.26 -9.59
N ASP A 392 -2.30 9.17 -9.03
CA ASP A 392 -3.64 9.17 -8.50
C ASP A 392 -3.61 9.49 -7.00
N TYR A 393 -4.53 10.34 -6.57
CA TYR A 393 -4.63 10.76 -5.17
C TYR A 393 -6.07 11.00 -4.72
N MET A 394 -6.27 10.99 -3.41
CA MET A 394 -7.57 11.24 -2.79
C MET A 394 -7.37 11.90 -1.43
N TYR A 395 -8.35 12.70 -0.99
CA TYR A 395 -8.32 13.32 0.33
C TYR A 395 -9.01 12.45 1.37
N TYR A 396 -8.33 12.24 2.49
CA TYR A 396 -8.81 11.46 3.61
C TYR A 396 -8.84 12.27 4.90
N VAL A 397 -9.77 11.91 5.77
CA VAL A 397 -9.84 12.42 7.14
C VAL A 397 -9.56 11.25 8.08
N MET A 398 -8.50 11.36 8.87
CA MET A 398 -8.20 10.41 9.96
C MET A 398 -8.85 10.91 11.25
N THR A 399 -9.71 10.11 11.82
CA THR A 399 -10.40 10.37 13.08
C THR A 399 -10.07 9.29 14.11
N GLN A 400 -10.57 9.42 15.33
CA GLN A 400 -10.49 8.37 16.35
C GLN A 400 -11.22 7.07 15.93
N ASN A 401 -12.16 7.15 14.97
CA ASN A 401 -12.94 6.00 14.49
C ASN A 401 -12.33 5.33 13.26
N GLY A 402 -11.21 5.82 12.76
CA GLY A 402 -10.55 5.34 11.56
C GLY A 402 -10.44 6.40 10.47
N VAL A 403 -10.07 5.96 9.27
CA VAL A 403 -9.85 6.80 8.11
C VAL A 403 -11.04 6.72 7.16
N THR A 404 -11.50 7.86 6.67
CA THR A 404 -12.62 7.98 5.73
C THR A 404 -12.37 9.06 4.69
N SER A 405 -12.81 8.84 3.46
CA SER A 405 -12.83 9.86 2.39
C SER A 405 -14.17 10.60 2.33
N LEU A 406 -15.20 10.08 3.01
CA LEU A 406 -16.59 10.53 2.90
C LEU A 406 -16.81 12.05 3.05
N PRO A 407 -16.18 12.77 4.01
CA PRO A 407 -16.44 14.20 4.17
C PRO A 407 -15.91 15.07 3.02
N LEU A 408 -14.82 14.64 2.37
CA LEU A 408 -14.10 15.41 1.36
C LEU A 408 -14.38 14.93 -0.07
N GLU A 409 -14.54 13.62 -0.27
CA GLU A 409 -14.71 13.01 -1.60
C GLU A 409 -16.13 12.48 -1.86
N GLY A 410 -16.94 12.29 -0.82
CA GLY A 410 -18.19 11.58 -0.93
C GLY A 410 -18.01 10.06 -0.89
N SER A 411 -19.10 9.34 -1.16
CA SER A 411 -19.05 7.88 -1.26
C SER A 411 -20.20 7.39 -2.14
N HIS A 412 -19.87 6.59 -3.14
CA HIS A 412 -20.76 6.14 -4.19
C HIS A 412 -20.56 4.64 -4.44
N TRP A 413 -21.66 3.89 -4.55
CA TRP A 413 -21.57 2.46 -4.83
C TRP A 413 -21.05 2.16 -6.25
N GLN A 414 -21.12 3.13 -7.14
CA GLN A 414 -20.70 3.02 -8.55
C GLN A 414 -19.16 3.03 -8.71
N THR A 415 -18.43 3.49 -7.70
CA THR A 415 -16.98 3.60 -7.76
C THR A 415 -16.33 2.26 -8.15
N GLU A 416 -15.45 2.30 -9.15
CA GLU A 416 -14.74 1.14 -9.68
C GLU A 416 -13.52 0.80 -8.81
N ASN A 417 -13.78 0.43 -7.54
CA ASN A 417 -12.72 0.06 -6.60
C ASN A 417 -12.11 -1.30 -6.93
N GLU A 418 -10.82 -1.42 -6.70
CA GLU A 418 -10.10 -2.67 -6.71
C GLU A 418 -10.23 -3.39 -5.36
N TYR A 419 -10.48 -4.68 -5.40
CA TYR A 419 -10.46 -5.53 -4.22
C TYR A 419 -9.47 -6.68 -4.37
N ALA A 420 -8.59 -6.85 -3.39
CA ALA A 420 -7.70 -8.00 -3.29
C ALA A 420 -8.19 -8.94 -2.19
N VAL A 421 -8.32 -10.22 -2.53
CA VAL A 421 -8.73 -11.30 -1.61
C VAL A 421 -7.59 -12.29 -1.48
N TRP A 422 -7.08 -12.49 -0.27
CA TRP A 422 -5.97 -13.38 0.05
C TRP A 422 -6.44 -14.49 0.97
N VAL A 423 -6.12 -15.76 0.65
CA VAL A 423 -6.48 -16.93 1.45
C VAL A 423 -5.23 -17.53 2.08
N TYR A 424 -5.19 -17.51 3.41
CA TYR A 424 -4.11 -18.09 4.20
C TYR A 424 -4.57 -19.39 4.86
N TYR A 425 -3.68 -20.37 4.88
CA TYR A 425 -3.90 -21.66 5.52
C TYR A 425 -2.82 -21.97 6.52
N ARG A 426 -3.23 -22.18 7.78
CA ARG A 426 -2.33 -22.57 8.86
C ARG A 426 -2.89 -23.78 9.61
N PRO A 427 -2.56 -25.00 9.18
CA PRO A 427 -3.02 -26.21 9.86
C PRO A 427 -2.44 -26.31 11.27
N PHE A 428 -3.15 -27.02 12.12
CA PHE A 428 -2.69 -27.26 13.50
C PHE A 428 -1.24 -27.77 13.56
N GLY A 429 -0.40 -27.11 14.35
CA GLY A 429 1.03 -27.40 14.50
C GLY A 429 1.94 -26.71 13.48
N ALA A 430 1.42 -26.00 12.48
CA ALA A 430 2.21 -25.16 11.60
C ALA A 430 2.71 -23.89 12.32
N ARG A 431 3.92 -23.43 11.94
CA ARG A 431 4.57 -22.28 12.55
C ARG A 431 4.37 -20.96 11.79
N TYR A 432 3.78 -21.00 10.59
CA TYR A 432 3.57 -19.85 9.74
C TYR A 432 2.29 -19.97 8.92
N ASP A 433 1.82 -18.88 8.38
CA ASP A 433 0.65 -18.78 7.49
C ASP A 433 1.10 -18.99 6.04
N ARG A 434 0.62 -20.05 5.37
CA ARG A 434 0.82 -20.28 3.94
C ARG A 434 -0.18 -19.44 3.15
N LEU A 435 0.25 -18.73 2.14
CA LEU A 435 -0.64 -18.06 1.19
C LEU A 435 -1.03 -19.06 0.08
N VAL A 436 -2.27 -19.53 0.11
CA VAL A 436 -2.74 -20.63 -0.75
C VAL A 436 -3.70 -20.20 -1.86
N GLY A 437 -4.07 -18.93 -1.91
CA GLY A 437 -4.90 -18.36 -2.96
C GLY A 437 -4.92 -16.83 -2.92
N GLY A 438 -5.10 -16.21 -4.08
CA GLY A 438 -5.23 -14.78 -4.27
C GLY A 438 -6.15 -14.48 -5.44
N LEU A 439 -6.95 -13.43 -5.31
CA LEU A 439 -7.84 -12.92 -6.34
C LEU A 439 -7.83 -11.39 -6.29
N ARG A 440 -7.82 -10.76 -7.46
CA ARG A 440 -8.02 -9.31 -7.65
C ARG A 440 -9.28 -9.11 -8.49
N LEU A 441 -10.15 -8.20 -8.07
CA LEU A 441 -11.42 -7.87 -8.69
C LEU A 441 -11.41 -6.43 -9.16
#